data_3fddd3689f32a5ba0a1a8ac75a656b0d
#
_entry.id   3fddd3689f32a5ba0a1a8ac75a656b0d
#
_cell.length_a   1.000
_cell.length_b   1.000
_cell.length_c   1.000
_cell.angle_alpha   90.00
_cell.angle_beta   90.00
_cell.angle_gamma   90.00
#
_symmetry.space_group_name_H-M   'P 1'
#
loop_
_entity.id
_entity.type
_entity.pdbx_description
1 polymer ?
#
loop_
_entity_poly.entity_id
_entity_poly.type
_entity_poly.pdbx_seq_one_letter_code
_entity_poly.pdbx_strand_id
1 'polypeptide(L)'
;LRAYLDSGRIVAWGLVPTLSPEEIDRETVDSLVAAWEERADAVTALDIDPSTLRRQSLITPACGTGSLSLAHAERVLSLTRGVADRIRAI
;
A
#
# COMPACT_ATOMS: atom_id res chain seq x y z
N LEU A 1 -5.21 3.77 -16.44
CA LEU A 1 -4.95 4.31 -15.09
C LEU A 1 -4.97 5.83 -15.04
N ARG A 2 -4.33 6.49 -16.03
CA ARG A 2 -4.31 7.94 -16.09
C ARG A 2 -5.70 8.54 -16.16
N ALA A 3 -6.56 8.03 -17.04
CA ALA A 3 -7.94 8.49 -17.15
C ALA A 3 -8.73 8.27 -15.87
N TYR A 4 -8.45 7.16 -15.18
CA TYR A 4 -9.05 6.85 -13.89
C TYR A 4 -8.67 7.88 -12.83
N LEU A 5 -7.39 8.22 -12.75
CA LEU A 5 -6.88 9.22 -11.80
C LEU A 5 -7.35 10.64 -12.15
N ASP A 6 -7.38 10.98 -13.43
CA ASP A 6 -7.86 12.28 -13.89
C ASP A 6 -9.34 12.52 -13.54
N SER A 7 -10.12 11.45 -13.38
CA SER A 7 -11.50 11.53 -12.93
C SER A 7 -11.66 11.75 -11.42
N GLY A 8 -10.56 11.83 -10.67
CA GLY A 8 -10.55 12.03 -9.22
C GLY A 8 -10.75 10.77 -8.40
N ARG A 9 -10.69 9.61 -9.02
CA ARG A 9 -10.87 8.33 -8.33
C ARG A 9 -9.61 7.89 -7.61
N ILE A 10 -9.79 7.02 -6.60
CA ILE A 10 -8.71 6.54 -5.74
C ILE A 10 -8.30 5.13 -6.18
N VAL A 11 -6.98 4.89 -6.23
CA VAL A 11 -6.41 3.54 -6.44
C VAL A 11 -6.15 2.91 -5.08
N ALA A 12 -6.72 1.73 -4.86
CA ALA A 12 -6.45 0.94 -3.65
C ALA A 12 -5.36 -0.07 -3.96
N TRP A 13 -4.27 -0.02 -3.17
CA TRP A 13 -3.12 -0.91 -3.33
C TRP A 13 -3.17 -1.99 -2.25
N GLY A 14 -3.47 -3.22 -2.63
CA GLY A 14 -3.43 -4.37 -1.72
C GLY A 14 -2.00 -4.80 -1.43
N LEU A 15 -1.25 -3.97 -0.74
CA LEU A 15 0.19 -4.07 -0.58
C LEU A 15 0.62 -4.92 0.61
N VAL A 16 -0.12 -4.87 1.71
CA VAL A 16 0.27 -5.53 2.96
C VAL A 16 -0.15 -7.00 2.91
N PRO A 17 0.79 -7.97 3.06
CA PRO A 17 0.47 -9.39 2.96
C PRO A 17 -0.43 -9.85 4.09
N THR A 18 -1.32 -10.80 3.80
CA THR A 18 -2.26 -11.36 4.76
C THR A 18 -2.36 -12.89 4.70
N LEU A 19 -1.69 -13.53 3.74
CA LEU A 19 -1.84 -14.97 3.49
C LEU A 19 -0.93 -15.83 4.36
N SER A 20 0.24 -15.32 4.73
CA SER A 20 1.26 -16.10 5.44
C SER A 20 1.78 -15.32 6.64
N PRO A 21 1.70 -15.92 7.86
CA PRO A 21 2.29 -15.30 9.04
C PRO A 21 3.78 -14.99 8.88
N GLU A 22 4.53 -15.84 8.17
CA GLU A 22 5.95 -15.64 7.92
C GLU A 22 6.19 -14.39 7.06
N GLU A 23 5.37 -14.16 6.06
CA GLU A 23 5.47 -12.95 5.24
C GLU A 23 5.14 -11.70 6.04
N ILE A 24 4.10 -11.77 6.87
CA ILE A 24 3.71 -10.66 7.74
C ILE A 24 4.85 -10.30 8.70
N ASP A 25 5.49 -11.31 9.29
CA ASP A 25 6.57 -11.11 10.25
C ASP A 25 7.84 -10.54 9.61
N ARG A 26 8.09 -10.85 8.33
CA ARG A 26 9.25 -10.34 7.60
C ARG A 26 9.08 -8.92 7.10
N GLU A 27 7.86 -8.47 6.87
CA GLU A 27 7.62 -7.15 6.30
C GLU A 27 7.76 -6.05 7.35
N THR A 28 8.27 -4.92 6.92
CA THR A 28 8.37 -3.69 7.72
C THR A 28 7.72 -2.55 6.95
N VAL A 29 7.47 -1.43 7.62
CA VAL A 29 6.99 -0.24 6.94
C VAL A 29 7.97 0.17 5.84
N ASP A 30 9.28 0.12 6.11
CA ASP A 30 10.31 0.49 5.14
C ASP A 30 10.28 -0.42 3.91
N SER A 31 10.16 -1.74 4.09
CA SER A 31 10.13 -2.68 2.96
C SER A 31 8.88 -2.50 2.12
N LEU A 32 7.75 -2.23 2.74
CA LEU A 32 6.49 -2.01 2.02
C LEU A 32 6.46 -0.67 1.31
N VAL A 33 7.02 0.38 1.90
CA VAL A 33 7.17 1.68 1.23
C VAL A 33 8.07 1.55 0.00
N ALA A 34 9.18 0.81 0.11
CA ALA A 34 10.06 0.57 -1.03
C ALA A 34 9.34 -0.17 -2.15
N ALA A 35 8.54 -1.19 -1.83
CA ALA A 35 7.73 -1.90 -2.81
C ALA A 35 6.71 -0.99 -3.48
N TRP A 36 6.07 -0.10 -2.72
CA TRP A 36 5.13 0.87 -3.28
C TRP A 36 5.84 1.85 -4.22
N GLU A 37 6.99 2.36 -3.82
CA GLU A 37 7.77 3.30 -4.64
C GLU A 37 8.17 2.68 -5.98
N GLU A 38 8.57 1.40 -5.98
CA GLU A 38 8.89 0.69 -7.21
C GLU A 38 7.70 0.61 -8.15
N ARG A 39 6.51 0.29 -7.62
CA ARG A 39 5.28 0.25 -8.41
C ARG A 39 4.85 1.64 -8.87
N ALA A 40 4.99 2.63 -7.99
CA ALA A 40 4.65 4.02 -8.31
C ALA A 40 5.54 4.56 -9.42
N ASP A 41 6.83 4.25 -9.40
CA ASP A 41 7.77 4.67 -10.45
C ASP A 41 7.36 4.08 -11.81
N ALA A 42 6.95 2.81 -11.84
CA ALA A 42 6.49 2.19 -13.07
C ALA A 42 5.22 2.86 -13.61
N VAL A 43 4.33 3.29 -12.74
CA VAL A 43 3.09 3.99 -13.11
C VAL A 43 3.38 5.41 -13.56
N THR A 44 4.25 6.14 -12.85
CA THR A 44 4.59 7.51 -13.22
C THR A 44 5.36 7.60 -14.54
N ALA A 45 6.04 6.51 -14.94
CA ALA A 45 6.65 6.41 -16.25
C ALA A 45 5.62 6.50 -17.40
N LEU A 46 4.32 6.32 -17.10
CA LEU A 46 3.21 6.50 -18.04
C LEU A 46 2.68 7.95 -18.05
N ASP A 47 3.48 8.90 -17.63
CA ASP A 47 3.16 10.33 -17.65
C ASP A 47 2.09 10.73 -16.63
N ILE A 48 2.12 10.11 -15.45
CA ILE A 48 1.26 10.42 -14.31
C ILE A 48 2.07 11.21 -13.28
N ASP A 49 1.52 12.32 -12.80
CA ASP A 49 2.16 13.15 -11.78
C ASP A 49 2.29 12.35 -10.47
N PRO A 50 3.51 12.17 -9.92
CA PRO A 50 3.71 11.45 -8.66
C PRO A 50 2.88 12.01 -7.49
N SER A 51 2.72 13.33 -7.42
CA SER A 51 1.90 13.96 -6.38
C SER A 51 0.44 13.57 -6.49
N THR A 52 -0.11 13.52 -7.69
CA THR A 52 -1.48 13.06 -7.94
C THR A 52 -1.65 11.60 -7.53
N LEU A 53 -0.71 10.75 -7.90
CA LEU A 53 -0.76 9.33 -7.55
C LEU A 53 -0.78 9.14 -6.03
N ARG A 54 0.08 9.85 -5.29
CA ARG A 54 0.10 9.76 -3.82
C ARG A 54 -1.21 10.21 -3.18
N ARG A 55 -1.79 11.32 -3.65
CA ARG A 55 -3.05 11.82 -3.10
C ARG A 55 -4.23 10.91 -3.38
N GLN A 56 -4.19 10.17 -4.47
CA GLN A 56 -5.27 9.30 -4.92
C GLN A 56 -4.97 7.83 -4.66
N SER A 57 -4.07 7.54 -3.72
CA SER A 57 -3.71 6.17 -3.32
C SER A 57 -4.24 5.84 -1.94
N LEU A 58 -4.75 4.63 -1.80
CA LEU A 58 -5.16 4.05 -0.53
C LEU A 58 -4.40 2.76 -0.32
N ILE A 59 -3.76 2.61 0.82
CA ILE A 59 -3.04 1.37 1.16
C ILE A 59 -3.99 0.45 1.91
N THR A 60 -4.09 -0.78 1.43
CA THR A 60 -4.96 -1.78 2.03
C THR A 60 -4.19 -3.08 2.26
N PRO A 61 -4.67 -3.95 3.17
CA PRO A 61 -4.23 -5.35 3.19
C PRO A 61 -4.61 -6.04 1.88
N ALA A 62 -3.84 -7.06 1.50
CA ALA A 62 -4.09 -7.81 0.26
C ALA A 62 -5.44 -8.53 0.29
N CYS A 63 -5.81 -9.05 1.47
CA CYS A 63 -7.10 -9.73 1.70
C CYS A 63 -7.61 -9.37 3.08
N GLY A 64 -8.73 -9.99 3.49
CA GLY A 64 -9.24 -9.86 4.85
C GLY A 64 -8.33 -10.51 5.88
N THR A 65 -8.42 -10.08 7.13
CA THR A 65 -7.58 -10.55 8.23
C THR A 65 -8.29 -11.56 9.16
N GLY A 66 -9.49 -11.99 8.81
CA GLY A 66 -10.33 -12.82 9.69
C GLY A 66 -9.77 -14.20 10.01
N SER A 67 -8.89 -14.75 9.17
CA SER A 67 -8.26 -16.04 9.38
C SER A 67 -6.93 -15.98 10.13
N LEU A 68 -6.46 -14.77 10.46
CA LEU A 68 -5.20 -14.56 11.15
C LEU A 68 -5.39 -14.58 12.67
N SER A 69 -4.32 -14.88 13.41
CA SER A 69 -4.32 -14.65 14.86
C SER A 69 -4.51 -13.15 15.13
N LEU A 70 -4.98 -12.83 16.36
CA LEU A 70 -5.17 -11.43 16.74
C LEU A 70 -3.86 -10.64 16.61
N ALA A 71 -2.74 -11.22 17.04
CA ALA A 71 -1.44 -10.55 16.95
C ALA A 71 -1.04 -10.24 15.51
N HIS A 72 -1.24 -11.20 14.59
CA HIS A 72 -0.93 -10.98 13.17
C HIS A 72 -1.91 -9.99 12.51
N ALA A 73 -3.20 -10.06 12.86
CA ALA A 73 -4.18 -9.10 12.37
C ALA A 73 -3.82 -7.66 12.81
N GLU A 74 -3.45 -7.48 14.07
CA GLU A 74 -3.00 -6.18 14.58
C GLU A 74 -1.74 -5.68 13.86
N ARG A 75 -0.79 -6.58 13.59
CA ARG A 75 0.42 -6.23 12.86
C ARG A 75 0.11 -5.80 11.43
N VAL A 76 -0.79 -6.50 10.73
CA VAL A 76 -1.23 -6.13 9.38
C VAL A 76 -1.82 -4.71 9.39
N LEU A 77 -2.69 -4.41 10.34
CA LEU A 77 -3.29 -3.08 10.45
C LEU A 77 -2.26 -2.00 10.78
N SER A 78 -1.32 -2.31 11.67
CA SER A 78 -0.22 -1.42 12.03
C SER A 78 0.69 -1.11 10.83
N LEU A 79 1.05 -2.14 10.06
CA LEU A 79 1.84 -1.99 8.84
C LEU A 79 1.10 -1.14 7.81
N THR A 80 -0.18 -1.42 7.62
CA THR A 80 -1.02 -0.69 6.66
C THR A 80 -1.05 0.80 7.00
N ARG A 81 -1.28 1.14 8.26
CA ARG A 81 -1.29 2.52 8.71
C ARG A 81 0.07 3.18 8.57
N GLY A 82 1.14 2.48 8.98
CA GLY A 82 2.49 3.02 8.90
C GLY A 82 2.91 3.32 7.47
N VAL A 83 2.59 2.44 6.52
CA VAL A 83 2.87 2.67 5.11
C VAL A 83 2.09 3.86 4.58
N ALA A 84 0.79 3.93 4.88
CA ALA A 84 -0.06 5.04 4.44
C ALA A 84 0.45 6.38 4.96
N ASP A 85 0.82 6.44 6.24
CA ASP A 85 1.33 7.67 6.86
C ASP A 85 2.65 8.09 6.23
N ARG A 86 3.55 7.14 5.95
CA ARG A 86 4.84 7.42 5.30
C ARG A 86 4.68 7.95 3.90
N ILE A 87 3.77 7.38 3.12
CA ILE A 87 3.50 7.82 1.74
C ILE A 87 2.92 9.23 1.73
N ARG A 88 2.03 9.54 2.66
CA ARG A 88 1.43 10.88 2.75
C ARG A 88 2.41 11.96 3.21
N ALA A 89 3.44 11.57 3.92
CA ALA A 89 4.47 12.49 4.42
C ALA A 89 5.51 12.89 3.36
N ILE A 90 5.54 12.19 2.23
CA ILE A 90 6.49 12.46 1.15
C ILE A 90 6.18 13.77 0.41
#